data_d14340f05380a63ddf3ac278ccb7aea0
#
_entry.id   d14340f05380a63ddf3ac278ccb7aea0
#
_cell.length_a   1.000
_cell.length_b   1.000
_cell.length_c   1.000
_cell.angle_alpha   90.00
_cell.angle_beta   90.00
_cell.angle_gamma   90.00
#
_symmetry.space_group_name_H-M   'P 1'
#
loop_
_entity.id
_entity.type
_entity.pdbx_description
1 polymer ?
#
loop_
_entity_poly.entity_id
_entity_poly.type
_entity_poly.pdbx_seq_one_letter_code
_entity_poly.pdbx_strand_id
1 'polypeptide(L)'
;MIEKLYEKYMLERSNNPVLEDIAFEIFKEKINDKLSDMSSICIDDGVNEQGILYYSLWNEDGIQTCNVPVYGYYASSEKTLSKLFCKLSDEVITNGDAQFQINLYAHDYKALKLFSMMQFGYIYEQGRLEITDYPYRFNDAYTIRTLAKDEIEKRWDEIWELTDEIIKHLKQAPVFYPGYEFTEQVYKEFFMDSETNLHIALSKDNKIIGMIESNGESDMFAFQNTKSVNVGEVYVIPEYRGSSLSRDLLHFVIDYEKQKGAGYLWVGHGTANPNARGFWNKYFKTYQYQLVRKIEKY
;
A
#
# COMPACT_ATOMS: atom_id res chain seq x y z
N MET A 1 -2.12 25.90 -8.18
CA MET A 1 -1.56 24.54 -8.34
C MET A 1 -2.37 23.48 -7.56
N ILE A 2 -2.77 23.73 -6.31
CA ILE A 2 -3.59 22.80 -5.52
C ILE A 2 -4.91 22.43 -6.21
N GLU A 3 -5.56 23.38 -6.88
CA GLU A 3 -6.75 23.10 -7.70
C GLU A 3 -6.48 22.04 -8.77
N LYS A 4 -5.30 22.06 -9.38
CA LYS A 4 -4.90 21.07 -10.39
C LYS A 4 -4.66 19.69 -9.80
N LEU A 5 -4.12 19.61 -8.58
CA LEU A 5 -3.99 18.34 -7.83
C LEU A 5 -5.38 17.80 -7.47
N TYR A 6 -6.32 18.68 -7.08
CA TYR A 6 -7.70 18.29 -6.81
C TYR A 6 -8.43 17.79 -8.07
N GLU A 7 -8.31 18.52 -9.19
CA GLU A 7 -8.89 18.09 -10.49
C GLU A 7 -8.39 16.68 -10.85
N LYS A 8 -7.09 16.42 -10.64
CA LYS A 8 -6.48 15.11 -10.89
C LYS A 8 -7.02 14.02 -9.95
N TYR A 9 -7.16 14.33 -8.67
CA TYR A 9 -7.79 13.44 -7.71
C TYR A 9 -9.23 13.09 -8.10
N MET A 10 -10.03 14.09 -8.46
CA MET A 10 -11.43 13.91 -8.87
C MET A 10 -11.55 13.13 -10.18
N LEU A 11 -10.58 13.28 -11.10
CA LEU A 11 -10.51 12.48 -12.32
C LEU A 11 -10.24 11.01 -11.97
N GLU A 12 -9.28 10.72 -11.09
CA GLU A 12 -9.04 9.34 -10.62
C GLU A 12 -10.27 8.78 -9.93
N ARG A 13 -10.90 9.53 -9.02
CA ARG A 13 -12.12 9.13 -8.35
C ARG A 13 -13.26 8.79 -9.32
N SER A 14 -13.40 9.52 -10.41
CA SER A 14 -14.43 9.23 -11.43
C SER A 14 -14.24 7.86 -12.08
N ASN A 15 -13.01 7.38 -12.15
CA ASN A 15 -12.66 6.04 -12.66
C ASN A 15 -12.60 4.98 -11.55
N ASN A 16 -12.43 5.42 -10.30
CA ASN A 16 -12.24 4.56 -9.15
C ASN A 16 -13.08 5.03 -7.95
N PRO A 17 -14.38 4.64 -7.88
CA PRO A 17 -15.30 5.11 -6.83
C PRO A 17 -14.92 4.69 -5.42
N VAL A 18 -13.93 3.83 -5.21
CA VAL A 18 -13.41 3.48 -3.88
C VAL A 18 -12.71 4.67 -3.20
N LEU A 19 -12.34 5.70 -3.98
CA LEU A 19 -11.84 6.96 -3.45
C LEU A 19 -13.00 7.84 -2.98
N GLU A 20 -12.84 8.45 -1.80
CA GLU A 20 -13.90 9.25 -1.20
C GLU A 20 -14.20 10.52 -2.01
N ASP A 21 -15.48 10.92 -1.97
CA ASP A 21 -15.91 12.22 -2.48
C ASP A 21 -15.65 13.28 -1.41
N ILE A 22 -14.65 14.11 -1.63
CA ILE A 22 -14.25 15.16 -0.68
C ILE A 22 -14.37 16.54 -1.33
N ALA A 23 -14.90 17.50 -0.58
CA ALA A 23 -14.98 18.88 -1.02
C ALA A 23 -13.58 19.49 -1.18
N PHE A 24 -13.43 20.43 -2.12
CA PHE A 24 -12.15 21.09 -2.40
C PHE A 24 -11.49 21.71 -1.16
N GLU A 25 -12.25 22.35 -0.27
CA GLU A 25 -11.68 22.97 0.93
C GLU A 25 -11.08 21.95 1.90
N ILE A 26 -11.72 20.79 2.05
CA ILE A 26 -11.18 19.67 2.86
C ILE A 26 -9.92 19.09 2.21
N PHE A 27 -9.96 18.89 0.90
CA PHE A 27 -8.79 18.44 0.16
C PHE A 27 -7.63 19.41 0.31
N LYS A 28 -7.89 20.71 0.16
CA LYS A 28 -6.89 21.78 0.26
C LYS A 28 -6.25 21.84 1.64
N GLU A 29 -7.03 21.71 2.70
CA GLU A 29 -6.52 21.67 4.07
C GLU A 29 -5.57 20.47 4.26
N LYS A 30 -6.04 19.29 3.94
CA LYS A 30 -5.28 18.04 4.11
C LYS A 30 -4.02 17.99 3.25
N ILE A 31 -4.09 18.44 1.98
CA ILE A 31 -2.93 18.41 1.09
C ILE A 31 -1.87 19.44 1.52
N ASN A 32 -2.26 20.62 2.00
CA ASN A 32 -1.32 21.60 2.51
C ASN A 32 -0.53 21.05 3.70
N ASP A 33 -1.20 20.38 4.62
CA ASP A 33 -0.55 19.71 5.75
C ASP A 33 0.48 18.67 5.26
N LYS A 34 0.08 17.80 4.34
CA LYS A 34 0.94 16.74 3.79
C LYS A 34 2.10 17.24 2.93
N LEU A 35 1.95 18.38 2.27
CA LEU A 35 2.98 18.95 1.40
C LEU A 35 3.89 19.96 2.12
N SER A 36 3.59 20.35 3.36
CA SER A 36 4.31 21.40 4.12
C SER A 36 5.80 21.12 4.25
N ASP A 37 6.16 19.86 4.47
CA ASP A 37 7.55 19.42 4.70
C ASP A 37 8.21 18.84 3.44
N MET A 38 7.54 18.93 2.28
CA MET A 38 8.05 18.40 1.02
C MET A 38 8.74 19.49 0.19
N SER A 39 9.81 19.10 -0.49
CA SER A 39 10.40 19.89 -1.56
C SER A 39 9.57 19.80 -2.83
N SER A 40 9.75 20.74 -3.76
CA SER A 40 9.01 20.72 -5.02
C SER A 40 9.83 21.21 -6.21
N ILE A 41 9.57 20.60 -7.36
CA ILE A 41 10.05 21.05 -8.68
C ILE A 41 8.85 21.57 -9.47
N CYS A 42 8.96 22.78 -10.01
CA CYS A 42 7.92 23.42 -10.78
C CYS A 42 8.36 23.75 -12.20
N ILE A 43 7.39 23.70 -13.14
CA ILE A 43 7.47 24.28 -14.47
C ILE A 43 6.20 25.11 -14.67
N ASP A 44 6.38 26.37 -15.03
CA ASP A 44 5.28 27.26 -15.44
C ASP A 44 5.83 28.27 -16.46
N ASP A 45 5.39 28.16 -17.73
CA ASP A 45 5.75 29.09 -18.79
C ASP A 45 4.67 30.17 -19.00
N GLY A 46 3.63 30.15 -18.17
CA GLY A 46 2.50 31.09 -18.21
C GLY A 46 1.51 30.85 -19.36
N VAL A 47 1.77 29.91 -20.26
CA VAL A 47 0.94 29.71 -21.49
C VAL A 47 0.55 28.25 -21.69
N ASN A 48 1.51 27.33 -21.81
CA ASN A 48 1.26 25.97 -22.30
C ASN A 48 1.78 24.87 -21.36
N GLU A 49 2.85 25.14 -20.61
CA GLU A 49 3.49 24.15 -19.77
C GLU A 49 3.32 24.51 -18.29
N GLN A 50 2.49 23.77 -17.61
CA GLN A 50 2.31 23.86 -16.16
C GLN A 50 2.49 22.50 -15.52
N GLY A 51 3.26 22.45 -14.45
CA GLY A 51 3.41 21.22 -13.70
C GLY A 51 4.20 21.38 -12.42
N ILE A 52 4.02 20.42 -11.51
CA ILE A 52 4.69 20.35 -10.23
C ILE A 52 4.90 18.90 -9.84
N LEU A 53 6.05 18.63 -9.20
CA LEU A 53 6.33 17.42 -8.44
C LEU A 53 6.70 17.83 -7.02
N TYR A 54 5.97 17.31 -6.04
CA TYR A 54 6.37 17.34 -4.64
C TYR A 54 7.09 16.04 -4.30
N TYR A 55 8.15 16.13 -3.51
CA TYR A 55 8.95 14.97 -3.14
C TYR A 55 9.54 15.09 -1.75
N SER A 56 9.80 13.96 -1.14
CA SER A 56 10.58 13.83 0.08
C SER A 56 11.86 13.07 -0.19
N LEU A 57 12.90 13.35 0.61
CA LEU A 57 14.20 12.69 0.56
C LEU A 57 14.54 12.08 1.90
N TRP A 58 15.04 10.86 1.89
CA TRP A 58 15.67 10.25 3.06
C TRP A 58 16.82 9.36 2.64
N ASN A 59 17.66 8.95 3.59
CA ASN A 59 18.72 7.99 3.35
C ASN A 59 18.32 6.65 3.98
N GLU A 60 18.37 5.59 3.20
CA GLU A 60 18.09 4.23 3.62
C GLU A 60 19.26 3.35 3.17
N ASP A 61 19.96 2.74 4.12
CA ASP A 61 21.12 1.89 3.88
C ASP A 61 22.22 2.51 2.99
N GLY A 62 22.43 3.82 3.13
CA GLY A 62 23.41 4.56 2.33
C GLY A 62 22.93 4.92 0.92
N ILE A 63 21.70 4.62 0.56
CA ILE A 63 21.06 5.00 -0.70
C ILE A 63 20.12 6.17 -0.44
N GLN A 64 20.31 7.28 -1.17
CA GLN A 64 19.35 8.36 -1.14
C GLN A 64 18.06 7.93 -1.83
N THR A 65 16.94 7.97 -1.11
CA THR A 65 15.62 7.65 -1.66
C THR A 65 14.81 8.92 -1.84
N CYS A 66 14.30 9.11 -3.07
CA CYS A 66 13.40 10.21 -3.45
C CYS A 66 12.01 9.66 -3.70
N ASN A 67 11.03 10.10 -2.92
CA ASN A 67 9.64 9.65 -3.05
C ASN A 67 8.73 10.79 -3.53
N VAL A 68 8.01 10.54 -4.61
CA VAL A 68 6.91 11.38 -5.09
C VAL A 68 5.59 10.70 -4.70
N PRO A 69 4.79 11.28 -3.78
CA PRO A 69 3.54 10.67 -3.37
C PRO A 69 2.48 10.74 -4.49
N VAL A 70 1.49 9.87 -4.44
CA VAL A 70 0.43 9.78 -5.46
C VAL A 70 -0.34 11.09 -5.67
N TYR A 71 -0.44 11.91 -4.64
CA TYR A 71 -1.07 13.23 -4.65
C TYR A 71 -0.10 14.38 -4.92
N GLY A 72 1.19 14.09 -5.08
CA GLY A 72 2.26 15.09 -5.16
C GLY A 72 2.62 15.52 -6.58
N TYR A 73 1.85 15.16 -7.61
CA TYR A 73 2.22 15.52 -8.97
C TYR A 73 1.05 15.99 -9.84
N TYR A 74 1.35 16.98 -10.66
CA TYR A 74 0.51 17.42 -11.77
C TYR A 74 1.39 17.84 -12.93
N ALA A 75 0.96 17.54 -14.14
CA ALA A 75 1.57 18.08 -15.38
C ALA A 75 0.50 18.26 -16.45
N SER A 76 0.57 19.36 -17.18
CA SER A 76 -0.34 19.67 -18.30
C SER A 76 -0.16 18.74 -19.51
N SER A 77 0.99 18.05 -19.60
CA SER A 77 1.30 17.10 -20.67
C SER A 77 2.34 16.06 -20.23
N GLU A 78 2.44 14.95 -20.98
CA GLU A 78 3.53 13.97 -20.80
C GLU A 78 4.91 14.60 -20.96
N LYS A 79 5.07 15.55 -21.89
CA LYS A 79 6.30 16.30 -22.09
C LYS A 79 6.68 17.12 -20.85
N THR A 80 5.70 17.79 -20.24
CA THR A 80 5.89 18.56 -19.03
C THR A 80 6.28 17.65 -17.85
N LEU A 81 5.61 16.50 -17.72
CA LEU A 81 5.95 15.51 -16.68
C LEU A 81 7.37 14.95 -16.85
N SER A 82 7.76 14.67 -18.10
CA SER A 82 9.14 14.25 -18.42
C SER A 82 10.17 15.30 -18.01
N LYS A 83 9.92 16.58 -18.34
CA LYS A 83 10.81 17.70 -17.97
C LYS A 83 10.91 17.88 -16.44
N LEU A 84 9.78 17.74 -15.73
CA LEU A 84 9.75 17.79 -14.26
C LEU A 84 10.63 16.69 -13.67
N PHE A 85 10.46 15.47 -14.16
CA PHE A 85 11.27 14.35 -13.67
C PHE A 85 12.76 14.51 -14.00
N CYS A 86 13.12 15.01 -15.20
CA CYS A 86 14.51 15.32 -15.51
C CYS A 86 15.10 16.34 -14.53
N LYS A 87 14.40 17.43 -14.24
CA LYS A 87 14.87 18.41 -13.24
C LYS A 87 15.02 17.80 -11.86
N LEU A 88 14.04 17.00 -11.42
CA LEU A 88 14.09 16.30 -10.14
C LEU A 88 15.29 15.35 -10.07
N SER A 89 15.50 14.55 -11.10
CA SER A 89 16.61 13.60 -11.12
C SER A 89 17.96 14.31 -11.10
N ASP A 90 18.14 15.38 -11.89
CA ASP A 90 19.38 16.17 -11.92
C ASP A 90 19.70 16.75 -10.54
N GLU A 91 18.69 17.25 -9.81
CA GLU A 91 18.85 17.81 -8.47
C GLU A 91 19.24 16.72 -7.45
N VAL A 92 18.54 15.59 -7.49
CA VAL A 92 18.73 14.51 -6.50
C VAL A 92 20.06 13.78 -6.72
N ILE A 93 20.40 13.39 -7.94
CA ILE A 93 21.65 12.64 -8.23
C ILE A 93 22.94 13.47 -8.11
N THR A 94 22.83 14.77 -7.95
CA THR A 94 24.00 15.65 -7.71
C THR A 94 24.83 15.15 -6.52
N ASN A 95 24.19 14.59 -5.51
CA ASN A 95 24.82 14.12 -4.28
C ASN A 95 25.23 12.63 -4.30
N GLY A 96 24.91 11.89 -5.34
CA GLY A 96 25.24 10.46 -5.47
C GLY A 96 24.15 9.66 -6.15
N ASP A 97 24.27 8.34 -6.07
CA ASP A 97 23.24 7.41 -6.52
C ASP A 97 21.94 7.62 -5.75
N ALA A 98 20.82 7.51 -6.46
CA ALA A 98 19.52 7.65 -5.83
C ALA A 98 18.52 6.62 -6.33
N GLN A 99 17.64 6.20 -5.43
CA GLN A 99 16.46 5.42 -5.74
C GLN A 99 15.24 6.36 -5.81
N PHE A 100 14.54 6.33 -6.92
CA PHE A 100 13.31 7.09 -7.11
C PHE A 100 12.10 6.16 -6.94
N GLN A 101 11.19 6.57 -6.07
CA GLN A 101 9.89 5.92 -5.84
C GLN A 101 8.81 6.88 -6.30
N ILE A 102 8.14 6.53 -7.40
CA ILE A 102 7.09 7.37 -7.99
C ILE A 102 5.75 6.68 -7.79
N ASN A 103 4.86 7.31 -7.03
CA ASN A 103 3.52 6.80 -6.80
C ASN A 103 2.55 7.48 -7.75
N LEU A 104 1.83 6.69 -8.54
CA LEU A 104 0.92 7.16 -9.57
C LEU A 104 -0.48 6.59 -9.37
N TYR A 105 -1.50 7.39 -9.67
CA TYR A 105 -2.87 6.88 -9.72
C TYR A 105 -3.03 5.74 -10.73
N ALA A 106 -3.85 4.77 -10.37
CA ALA A 106 -4.00 3.53 -11.14
C ALA A 106 -4.58 3.75 -12.54
N HIS A 107 -5.36 4.82 -12.75
CA HIS A 107 -5.96 5.16 -14.03
C HIS A 107 -5.22 6.28 -14.79
N ASP A 108 -4.11 6.79 -14.26
CA ASP A 108 -3.24 7.70 -15.00
C ASP A 108 -2.33 6.93 -15.97
N TYR A 109 -2.93 6.29 -16.97
CA TYR A 109 -2.22 5.47 -17.95
C TYR A 109 -1.13 6.21 -18.72
N LYS A 110 -1.25 7.54 -18.86
CA LYS A 110 -0.21 8.34 -19.53
C LYS A 110 1.03 8.46 -18.68
N ALA A 111 0.90 8.77 -17.39
CA ALA A 111 2.02 8.82 -16.47
C ALA A 111 2.63 7.43 -16.27
N LEU A 112 1.81 6.38 -16.06
CA LEU A 112 2.27 5.00 -15.92
C LEU A 112 3.09 4.56 -17.14
N LYS A 113 2.61 4.81 -18.35
CA LYS A 113 3.34 4.50 -19.59
C LYS A 113 4.65 5.29 -19.68
N LEU A 114 4.61 6.60 -19.40
CA LEU A 114 5.79 7.45 -19.45
C LEU A 114 6.91 6.94 -18.53
N PHE A 115 6.60 6.68 -17.25
CA PHE A 115 7.59 6.18 -16.31
C PHE A 115 8.06 4.76 -16.64
N SER A 116 7.19 3.90 -17.18
CA SER A 116 7.63 2.58 -17.70
C SER A 116 8.62 2.72 -18.85
N MET A 117 8.41 3.67 -19.78
CA MET A 117 9.38 3.95 -20.85
C MET A 117 10.69 4.54 -20.32
N MET A 118 10.66 5.21 -19.18
CA MET A 118 11.84 5.66 -18.42
C MET A 118 12.48 4.54 -17.59
N GLN A 119 12.12 3.27 -17.82
CA GLN A 119 12.66 2.08 -17.16
C GLN A 119 12.34 1.98 -15.66
N PHE A 120 11.25 2.58 -15.21
CA PHE A 120 10.72 2.32 -13.88
C PHE A 120 9.98 0.98 -13.85
N GLY A 121 10.29 0.16 -12.85
CA GLY A 121 9.60 -1.11 -12.59
C GLY A 121 8.46 -0.91 -11.60
N TYR A 122 7.33 -1.58 -11.83
CA TYR A 122 6.26 -1.68 -10.84
C TYR A 122 6.73 -2.54 -9.68
N ILE A 123 6.67 -2.03 -8.46
CA ILE A 123 7.09 -2.75 -7.24
C ILE A 123 5.89 -3.08 -6.37
N TYR A 124 5.05 -2.09 -6.08
CA TYR A 124 3.85 -2.27 -5.27
C TYR A 124 2.60 -1.75 -5.97
N GLU A 125 1.48 -2.37 -5.64
CA GLU A 125 0.16 -1.79 -5.85
C GLU A 125 -0.57 -1.68 -4.52
N GLN A 126 -1.37 -0.62 -4.38
CA GLN A 126 -2.23 -0.42 -3.23
C GLN A 126 -3.68 -0.42 -3.66
N GLY A 127 -4.48 -1.19 -2.95
CA GLY A 127 -5.90 -1.31 -3.16
C GLY A 127 -6.70 -0.91 -1.93
N ARG A 128 -7.94 -0.48 -2.15
CA ARG A 128 -8.92 -0.18 -1.10
C ARG A 128 -10.18 -1.01 -1.28
N LEU A 129 -10.81 -1.31 -0.17
CA LEU A 129 -12.10 -1.97 -0.07
C LEU A 129 -13.01 -1.12 0.82
N GLU A 130 -14.16 -0.71 0.31
CA GLU A 130 -15.20 -0.08 1.12
C GLU A 130 -15.92 -1.14 1.96
N ILE A 131 -16.03 -0.90 3.26
CA ILE A 131 -16.74 -1.79 4.18
C ILE A 131 -18.24 -1.48 4.09
N THR A 132 -18.97 -2.43 3.52
CA THR A 132 -20.43 -2.35 3.36
C THR A 132 -21.13 -3.46 4.14
N ASP A 133 -22.45 -3.30 4.35
CA ASP A 133 -23.28 -4.39 4.90
C ASP A 133 -23.44 -5.48 3.84
N TYR A 134 -22.81 -6.62 4.08
CA TYR A 134 -22.96 -7.79 3.23
C TYR A 134 -23.17 -9.03 4.10
N PRO A 135 -24.28 -9.77 3.94
CA PRO A 135 -24.50 -11.00 4.69
C PRO A 135 -23.47 -12.04 4.27
N TYR A 136 -22.65 -12.48 5.21
CA TYR A 136 -21.63 -13.48 4.99
C TYR A 136 -21.85 -14.70 5.89
N ARG A 137 -21.68 -15.89 5.33
CA ARG A 137 -21.76 -17.15 6.07
C ARG A 137 -20.39 -17.80 6.14
N PHE A 138 -19.87 -17.89 7.34
CA PHE A 138 -18.62 -18.58 7.62
C PHE A 138 -18.76 -20.10 7.51
N ASN A 139 -17.67 -20.76 7.23
CA ASN A 139 -17.59 -22.21 7.20
C ASN A 139 -17.51 -22.75 8.64
N ASP A 140 -18.27 -23.79 8.96
CA ASP A 140 -18.35 -24.39 10.29
C ASP A 140 -17.19 -25.40 10.59
N ALA A 141 -16.28 -25.61 9.63
CA ALA A 141 -15.20 -26.57 9.77
C ALA A 141 -14.07 -26.09 10.71
N TYR A 142 -14.01 -24.78 10.99
CA TYR A 142 -13.00 -24.11 11.82
C TYR A 142 -13.61 -22.91 12.55
N THR A 143 -12.88 -22.38 13.51
CA THR A 143 -13.27 -21.17 14.25
C THR A 143 -12.26 -20.06 13.95
N ILE A 144 -12.75 -18.84 13.70
CA ILE A 144 -11.89 -17.66 13.51
C ILE A 144 -12.06 -16.74 14.73
N ARG A 145 -10.93 -16.23 15.24
CA ARG A 145 -10.92 -15.26 16.34
C ARG A 145 -9.68 -14.38 16.34
N THR A 146 -9.75 -13.28 17.05
CA THR A 146 -8.60 -12.40 17.32
C THR A 146 -7.86 -12.93 18.54
N LEU A 147 -6.52 -12.92 18.49
CA LEU A 147 -5.68 -13.25 19.65
C LEU A 147 -5.47 -12.02 20.53
N ALA A 148 -5.54 -12.22 21.86
CA ALA A 148 -5.01 -11.26 22.82
C ALA A 148 -3.47 -11.31 22.82
N LYS A 149 -2.80 -10.23 23.25
CA LYS A 149 -1.33 -10.15 23.21
C LYS A 149 -0.65 -11.26 24.02
N ASP A 150 -1.20 -11.60 25.19
CA ASP A 150 -0.69 -12.71 25.99
C ASP A 150 -0.90 -14.09 25.35
N GLU A 151 -1.90 -14.24 24.50
CA GLU A 151 -2.09 -15.46 23.70
C GLU A 151 -1.12 -15.54 22.52
N ILE A 152 -0.81 -14.39 21.87
CA ILE A 152 0.24 -14.31 20.84
C ILE A 152 1.58 -14.81 21.44
N GLU A 153 1.94 -14.31 22.61
CA GLU A 153 3.18 -14.72 23.27
C GLU A 153 3.20 -16.23 23.59
N LYS A 154 2.11 -16.77 24.12
CA LYS A 154 2.00 -18.22 24.46
C LYS A 154 2.01 -19.14 23.24
N ARG A 155 1.57 -18.66 22.10
CA ARG A 155 1.50 -19.44 20.85
C ARG A 155 2.53 -18.97 19.81
N TRP A 156 3.56 -18.26 20.26
CA TRP A 156 4.50 -17.63 19.34
C TRP A 156 5.15 -18.62 18.38
N ASP A 157 5.56 -19.80 18.85
CA ASP A 157 6.21 -20.80 17.98
C ASP A 157 5.30 -21.22 16.81
N GLU A 158 3.99 -21.42 17.06
CA GLU A 158 3.03 -21.74 15.99
C GLU A 158 2.84 -20.57 15.03
N ILE A 159 2.77 -19.35 15.55
CA ILE A 159 2.60 -18.12 14.75
C ILE A 159 3.85 -17.90 13.90
N TRP A 160 5.02 -18.06 14.50
CA TRP A 160 6.29 -17.89 13.79
C TRP A 160 6.47 -18.91 12.67
N GLU A 161 6.09 -20.17 12.87
CA GLU A 161 6.13 -21.20 11.83
C GLU A 161 5.32 -20.76 10.58
N LEU A 162 4.12 -20.20 10.76
CA LEU A 162 3.31 -19.70 9.65
C LEU A 162 3.91 -18.44 9.02
N THR A 163 4.46 -17.55 9.83
CA THR A 163 5.10 -16.30 9.38
C THR A 163 6.35 -16.60 8.55
N ASP A 164 7.18 -17.54 8.99
CA ASP A 164 8.38 -17.98 8.27
C ASP A 164 8.03 -18.59 6.90
N GLU A 165 6.89 -19.27 6.80
CA GLU A 165 6.36 -19.78 5.52
C GLU A 165 5.91 -18.64 4.59
N ILE A 166 5.36 -17.52 5.12
CA ILE A 166 5.08 -16.31 4.32
C ILE A 166 6.41 -15.74 3.80
N ILE A 167 7.40 -15.58 4.67
CA ILE A 167 8.73 -15.05 4.32
C ILE A 167 9.39 -15.92 3.25
N LYS A 168 9.37 -17.24 3.40
CA LYS A 168 9.88 -18.17 2.39
C LYS A 168 9.18 -17.98 1.05
N HIS A 169 7.84 -17.86 1.07
CA HIS A 169 7.05 -17.62 -0.14
C HIS A 169 7.43 -16.29 -0.81
N LEU A 170 7.57 -15.20 -0.04
CA LEU A 170 7.97 -13.90 -0.55
C LEU A 170 9.37 -13.94 -1.18
N LYS A 171 10.32 -14.61 -0.54
CA LYS A 171 11.70 -14.76 -1.06
C LYS A 171 11.80 -15.65 -2.31
N GLN A 172 10.88 -16.58 -2.48
CA GLN A 172 10.83 -17.49 -3.64
C GLN A 172 10.01 -16.95 -4.81
N ALA A 173 9.11 -15.98 -4.55
CA ALA A 173 8.35 -15.33 -5.60
C ALA A 173 9.30 -14.52 -6.51
N PRO A 174 8.89 -14.16 -7.75
CA PRO A 174 9.69 -13.26 -8.59
C PRO A 174 9.86 -11.86 -7.98
N VAL A 175 9.29 -11.60 -6.81
CA VAL A 175 9.46 -10.39 -6.01
C VAL A 175 10.56 -10.66 -5.02
N PHE A 176 11.70 -9.98 -5.20
CA PHE A 176 12.79 -10.05 -4.24
C PHE A 176 12.63 -8.94 -3.21
N TYR A 177 12.49 -9.34 -1.95
CA TYR A 177 12.51 -8.42 -0.82
C TYR A 177 13.88 -8.49 -0.11
N PRO A 178 14.45 -7.37 0.34
CA PRO A 178 15.62 -7.37 1.21
C PRO A 178 15.36 -8.22 2.46
N GLY A 179 16.30 -9.08 2.82
CA GLY A 179 16.04 -10.10 3.86
C GLY A 179 16.16 -9.61 5.30
N TYR A 180 16.68 -8.42 5.56
CA TYR A 180 16.94 -7.91 6.92
C TYR A 180 15.65 -7.53 7.68
N GLU A 181 14.59 -7.15 6.96
CA GLU A 181 13.29 -6.78 7.55
C GLU A 181 12.45 -7.99 7.97
N PHE A 182 12.83 -9.18 7.53
CA PHE A 182 12.07 -10.41 7.76
C PHE A 182 12.66 -11.26 8.89
N THR A 183 12.94 -10.65 10.03
CA THR A 183 13.45 -11.38 11.19
C THR A 183 12.31 -11.74 12.15
N GLU A 184 12.50 -12.81 12.91
CA GLU A 184 11.55 -13.22 13.96
C GLU A 184 11.26 -12.08 14.93
N GLN A 185 12.29 -11.36 15.34
CA GLN A 185 12.17 -10.24 16.27
C GLN A 185 11.28 -9.11 15.71
N VAL A 186 11.48 -8.72 14.46
CA VAL A 186 10.68 -7.66 13.80
C VAL A 186 9.20 -8.07 13.74
N TYR A 187 8.89 -9.31 13.35
CA TYR A 187 7.51 -9.78 13.33
C TYR A 187 6.89 -9.92 14.71
N LYS A 188 7.69 -10.32 15.72
CA LYS A 188 7.21 -10.38 17.10
C LYS A 188 6.84 -9.01 17.62
N GLU A 189 7.69 -8.00 17.39
CA GLU A 189 7.41 -6.61 17.74
C GLU A 189 6.16 -6.11 17.02
N PHE A 190 6.04 -6.37 15.72
CA PHE A 190 4.88 -5.98 14.93
C PHE A 190 3.57 -6.60 15.44
N PHE A 191 3.51 -7.90 15.67
CA PHE A 191 2.30 -8.53 16.20
C PHE A 191 2.00 -8.20 17.66
N MET A 192 3.00 -7.77 18.44
CA MET A 192 2.82 -7.30 19.82
C MET A 192 2.45 -5.83 19.92
N ASP A 193 2.57 -5.05 18.84
CA ASP A 193 2.16 -3.65 18.79
C ASP A 193 0.66 -3.49 19.09
N SER A 194 0.30 -2.44 19.83
CA SER A 194 -1.08 -2.19 20.28
C SER A 194 -2.07 -1.95 19.15
N GLU A 195 -1.60 -1.38 18.04
CA GLU A 195 -2.43 -1.07 16.87
C GLU A 195 -2.58 -2.27 15.91
N THR A 196 -1.79 -3.34 16.08
CA THR A 196 -1.87 -4.56 15.28
C THR A 196 -2.81 -5.57 15.91
N ASN A 197 -3.71 -6.15 15.13
CA ASN A 197 -4.60 -7.24 15.53
C ASN A 197 -4.28 -8.48 14.71
N LEU A 198 -3.95 -9.59 15.38
CA LEU A 198 -3.73 -10.87 14.72
C LEU A 198 -4.98 -11.74 14.83
N HIS A 199 -5.55 -12.10 13.69
CA HIS A 199 -6.72 -12.97 13.59
C HIS A 199 -6.27 -14.34 13.09
N ILE A 200 -6.70 -15.40 13.76
CA ILE A 200 -6.34 -16.77 13.44
C ILE A 200 -7.55 -17.63 13.19
N ALA A 201 -7.38 -18.61 12.31
CA ALA A 201 -8.32 -19.71 12.15
C ALA A 201 -7.79 -20.96 12.87
N LEU A 202 -8.64 -21.59 13.65
CA LEU A 202 -8.34 -22.79 14.43
C LEU A 202 -9.09 -24.00 13.90
N SER A 203 -8.38 -25.11 13.66
CA SER A 203 -8.98 -26.41 13.41
C SER A 203 -9.74 -26.93 14.62
N LYS A 204 -10.49 -28.04 14.46
CA LYS A 204 -11.16 -28.73 15.58
C LYS A 204 -10.18 -29.21 16.66
N ASP A 205 -8.94 -29.47 16.27
CA ASP A 205 -7.86 -29.89 17.18
C ASP A 205 -7.09 -28.69 17.76
N ASN A 206 -7.64 -27.48 17.66
CA ASN A 206 -7.06 -26.24 18.19
C ASN A 206 -5.68 -25.86 17.59
N LYS A 207 -5.36 -26.32 16.38
CA LYS A 207 -4.16 -25.91 15.63
C LYS A 207 -4.45 -24.66 14.81
N ILE A 208 -3.48 -23.76 14.69
CA ILE A 208 -3.59 -22.61 13.77
C ILE A 208 -3.44 -23.13 12.33
N ILE A 209 -4.48 -22.92 11.51
CA ILE A 209 -4.53 -23.36 10.12
C ILE A 209 -4.52 -22.21 9.12
N GLY A 210 -4.57 -20.99 9.62
CA GLY A 210 -4.44 -19.77 8.83
C GLY A 210 -4.45 -18.53 9.72
N MET A 211 -3.92 -17.47 9.23
CA MET A 211 -3.90 -16.18 9.91
C MET A 211 -4.03 -15.02 8.93
N ILE A 212 -4.44 -13.87 9.43
CA ILE A 212 -4.46 -12.57 8.75
C ILE A 212 -4.29 -11.50 9.82
N GLU A 213 -3.63 -10.40 9.48
CA GLU A 213 -3.51 -9.27 10.39
C GLU A 213 -4.28 -8.04 9.89
N SER A 214 -4.62 -7.15 10.83
CA SER A 214 -5.03 -5.78 10.55
C SER A 214 -4.31 -4.82 11.49
N ASN A 215 -3.97 -3.62 11.01
CA ASN A 215 -3.26 -2.63 11.82
C ASN A 215 -3.71 -1.20 11.51
N GLY A 216 -3.39 -0.28 12.45
CA GLY A 216 -3.77 1.12 12.37
C GLY A 216 -2.94 1.95 11.38
N GLU A 217 -2.03 1.36 10.61
CA GLU A 217 -1.21 2.08 9.64
C GLU A 217 -2.09 2.83 8.63
N SER A 218 -1.84 4.14 8.51
CA SER A 218 -2.57 4.96 7.55
C SER A 218 -2.12 4.63 6.13
N ASP A 219 -3.06 4.50 5.21
CA ASP A 219 -2.71 4.36 3.81
C ASP A 219 -2.01 5.63 3.30
N MET A 220 -1.29 5.47 2.18
CA MET A 220 -0.62 6.61 1.54
C MET A 220 -1.62 7.60 0.90
N PHE A 221 -2.90 7.23 0.93
CA PHE A 221 -4.00 8.04 0.46
C PHE A 221 -4.49 8.99 1.55
N ALA A 222 -3.89 10.17 1.59
CA ALA A 222 -3.98 11.12 2.72
C ALA A 222 -5.30 11.91 2.81
N PHE A 223 -6.29 11.69 1.95
CA PHE A 223 -7.45 12.60 1.82
C PHE A 223 -8.75 12.06 2.34
N GLN A 224 -8.76 10.89 2.93
CA GLN A 224 -9.96 10.29 3.47
C GLN A 224 -10.42 10.96 4.77
N ASN A 225 -11.74 11.08 4.94
CA ASN A 225 -12.36 11.47 6.19
C ASN A 225 -12.75 10.26 7.04
N THR A 226 -12.96 9.12 6.40
CA THR A 226 -13.40 7.89 7.03
C THR A 226 -12.18 7.05 7.43
N LYS A 227 -12.22 6.44 8.61
CA LYS A 227 -11.14 5.57 9.09
C LYS A 227 -10.85 4.44 8.10
N SER A 228 -9.60 4.32 7.70
CA SER A 228 -9.06 3.23 6.90
C SER A 228 -8.09 2.42 7.74
N VAL A 229 -8.09 1.11 7.56
CA VAL A 229 -7.27 0.16 8.32
C VAL A 229 -6.49 -0.70 7.35
N ASN A 230 -5.20 -0.90 7.61
CA ASN A 230 -4.37 -1.81 6.82
C ASN A 230 -4.79 -3.26 7.09
N VAL A 231 -4.68 -4.10 6.07
CA VAL A 231 -4.79 -5.55 6.17
C VAL A 231 -3.69 -6.20 5.33
N GLY A 232 -3.03 -7.20 5.89
CA GLY A 232 -1.94 -7.87 5.19
C GLY A 232 -1.62 -9.23 5.80
N GLU A 233 -0.40 -9.70 5.61
CA GLU A 233 0.18 -10.92 6.20
C GLU A 233 -0.81 -12.09 6.28
N VAL A 234 -1.50 -12.38 5.16
CA VAL A 234 -2.46 -13.49 5.10
C VAL A 234 -1.76 -14.79 4.73
N TYR A 235 -1.96 -15.82 5.54
CA TYR A 235 -1.47 -17.17 5.27
C TYR A 235 -2.51 -18.24 5.59
N VAL A 236 -2.54 -19.27 4.74
CA VAL A 236 -3.32 -20.49 4.94
C VAL A 236 -2.41 -21.69 4.67
N ILE A 237 -2.37 -22.63 5.59
CA ILE A 237 -1.57 -23.84 5.44
C ILE A 237 -1.97 -24.63 4.19
N PRO A 238 -1.05 -25.38 3.54
CA PRO A 238 -1.29 -26.03 2.27
C PRO A 238 -2.55 -26.88 2.21
N GLU A 239 -2.87 -27.63 3.29
CA GLU A 239 -3.99 -28.54 3.37
C GLU A 239 -5.36 -27.86 3.28
N TYR A 240 -5.43 -26.55 3.61
CA TYR A 240 -6.65 -25.74 3.56
C TYR A 240 -6.69 -24.77 2.39
N ARG A 241 -5.65 -24.77 1.54
CA ARG A 241 -5.65 -23.94 0.31
C ARG A 241 -6.72 -24.42 -0.66
N GLY A 242 -7.29 -23.48 -1.42
CA GLY A 242 -8.39 -23.77 -2.32
C GLY A 242 -9.76 -23.92 -1.64
N SER A 243 -9.80 -23.87 -0.30
CA SER A 243 -11.05 -23.76 0.48
C SER A 243 -11.54 -22.32 0.60
N SER A 244 -12.60 -22.09 1.41
CA SER A 244 -13.07 -20.74 1.72
C SER A 244 -12.22 -20.00 2.75
N LEU A 245 -11.21 -20.62 3.38
CA LEU A 245 -10.57 -20.13 4.59
C LEU A 245 -9.95 -18.73 4.44
N SER A 246 -9.21 -18.45 3.36
CA SER A 246 -8.62 -17.10 3.16
C SER A 246 -9.69 -16.01 2.99
N ARG A 247 -10.81 -16.35 2.35
CA ARG A 247 -11.96 -15.47 2.21
C ARG A 247 -12.66 -15.26 3.55
N ASP A 248 -12.83 -16.31 4.34
CA ASP A 248 -13.45 -16.25 5.65
C ASP A 248 -12.62 -15.42 6.63
N LEU A 249 -11.28 -15.54 6.58
CA LEU A 249 -10.36 -14.67 7.33
C LEU A 249 -10.55 -13.20 6.96
N LEU A 250 -10.60 -12.88 5.66
CA LEU A 250 -10.83 -11.50 5.22
C LEU A 250 -12.18 -10.97 5.67
N HIS A 251 -13.26 -11.75 5.55
CA HIS A 251 -14.59 -11.32 6.01
C HIS A 251 -14.64 -11.16 7.54
N PHE A 252 -13.90 -11.96 8.29
CA PHE A 252 -13.76 -11.76 9.73
C PHE A 252 -13.11 -10.41 10.06
N VAL A 253 -12.05 -10.03 9.34
CA VAL A 253 -11.41 -8.70 9.49
C VAL A 253 -12.37 -7.58 9.12
N ILE A 254 -13.13 -7.72 8.03
CA ILE A 254 -14.15 -6.74 7.62
C ILE A 254 -15.14 -6.50 8.75
N ASP A 255 -15.71 -7.57 9.31
CA ASP A 255 -16.69 -7.47 10.41
C ASP A 255 -16.07 -6.89 11.68
N TYR A 256 -14.84 -7.31 12.02
CA TYR A 256 -14.11 -6.85 13.18
C TYR A 256 -13.79 -5.34 13.10
N GLU A 257 -13.22 -4.88 12.01
CA GLU A 257 -12.86 -3.48 11.85
C GLU A 257 -14.06 -2.57 11.65
N LYS A 258 -15.14 -3.08 11.04
CA LYS A 258 -16.43 -2.40 10.97
C LYS A 258 -16.98 -2.07 12.36
N GLN A 259 -16.95 -3.05 13.27
CA GLN A 259 -17.39 -2.85 14.66
C GLN A 259 -16.55 -1.79 15.40
N LYS A 260 -15.29 -1.57 14.96
CA LYS A 260 -14.38 -0.52 15.46
C LYS A 260 -14.51 0.82 14.72
N GLY A 261 -15.49 0.93 13.82
CA GLY A 261 -15.83 2.16 13.10
C GLY A 261 -14.98 2.42 11.84
N ALA A 262 -14.27 1.43 11.33
CA ALA A 262 -13.62 1.56 10.03
C ALA A 262 -14.65 1.56 8.89
N GLY A 263 -14.45 2.44 7.90
CA GLY A 263 -15.25 2.47 6.68
C GLY A 263 -14.51 1.86 5.49
N TYR A 264 -13.19 1.70 5.59
CA TYR A 264 -12.35 1.12 4.55
C TYR A 264 -11.29 0.20 5.11
N LEU A 265 -10.96 -0.82 4.33
CA LEU A 265 -9.68 -1.53 4.43
C LEU A 265 -8.79 -1.13 3.27
N TRP A 266 -7.49 -1.14 3.48
CA TRP A 266 -6.51 -1.01 2.42
C TRP A 266 -5.43 -2.09 2.51
N VAL A 267 -4.83 -2.42 1.38
CA VAL A 267 -3.75 -3.40 1.28
C VAL A 267 -2.67 -2.91 0.32
N GLY A 268 -1.42 -3.14 0.68
CA GLY A 268 -0.28 -3.01 -0.22
C GLY A 268 0.33 -4.38 -0.52
N HIS A 269 0.61 -4.67 -1.79
CA HIS A 269 1.27 -5.91 -2.14
C HIS A 269 2.19 -5.79 -3.35
N GLY A 270 3.17 -6.68 -3.44
CA GLY A 270 4.11 -6.70 -4.55
C GLY A 270 3.43 -7.05 -5.89
N THR A 271 3.64 -6.22 -6.91
CA THR A 271 3.06 -6.42 -8.24
C THR A 271 3.53 -7.69 -8.94
N ALA A 272 4.73 -8.16 -8.62
CA ALA A 272 5.30 -9.39 -9.19
C ALA A 272 4.82 -10.67 -8.47
N ASN A 273 4.05 -10.56 -7.37
CA ASN A 273 3.50 -11.71 -6.66
C ASN A 273 2.12 -12.13 -7.24
N PRO A 274 2.04 -13.17 -8.10
CA PRO A 274 0.79 -13.56 -8.74
C PRO A 274 -0.27 -14.07 -7.75
N ASN A 275 0.15 -14.64 -6.62
CA ASN A 275 -0.78 -15.15 -5.61
C ASN A 275 -1.44 -14.01 -4.85
N ALA A 276 -0.66 -13.02 -4.41
CA ALA A 276 -1.18 -11.83 -3.77
C ALA A 276 -2.12 -11.06 -4.71
N ARG A 277 -1.70 -10.78 -5.94
CA ARG A 277 -2.55 -10.14 -6.95
C ARG A 277 -3.83 -10.93 -7.21
N GLY A 278 -3.70 -12.26 -7.37
CA GLY A 278 -4.84 -13.14 -7.62
C GLY A 278 -5.84 -13.20 -6.47
N PHE A 279 -5.40 -12.95 -5.23
CA PHE A 279 -6.27 -12.88 -4.07
C PHE A 279 -6.81 -11.45 -3.85
N TRP A 280 -5.93 -10.47 -3.66
CA TRP A 280 -6.33 -9.12 -3.25
C TRP A 280 -7.18 -8.40 -4.31
N ASN A 281 -6.86 -8.52 -5.60
CA ASN A 281 -7.60 -7.85 -6.68
C ASN A 281 -9.02 -8.41 -6.93
N LYS A 282 -9.42 -9.48 -6.22
CA LYS A 282 -10.83 -9.92 -6.20
C LYS A 282 -11.70 -9.04 -5.31
N TYR A 283 -11.11 -8.46 -4.27
CA TYR A 283 -11.83 -7.75 -3.22
C TYR A 283 -11.51 -6.26 -3.19
N PHE A 284 -10.26 -5.91 -3.42
CA PHE A 284 -9.76 -4.54 -3.38
C PHE A 284 -9.69 -3.92 -4.76
N LYS A 285 -9.95 -2.61 -4.83
CA LYS A 285 -9.78 -1.82 -6.05
C LYS A 285 -8.47 -1.07 -5.98
N THR A 286 -7.56 -1.38 -6.89
CA THR A 286 -6.26 -0.70 -6.98
C THR A 286 -6.46 0.77 -7.27
N TYR A 287 -5.87 1.65 -6.46
CA TYR A 287 -5.94 3.09 -6.63
C TYR A 287 -4.60 3.73 -6.95
N GLN A 288 -3.49 3.06 -6.63
CA GLN A 288 -2.15 3.53 -6.98
C GLN A 288 -1.19 2.38 -7.27
N TYR A 289 -0.17 2.72 -8.06
CA TYR A 289 1.04 1.92 -8.26
C TYR A 289 2.25 2.69 -7.77
N GLN A 290 3.18 2.00 -7.12
CA GLN A 290 4.53 2.49 -6.85
C GLN A 290 5.47 1.91 -7.91
N LEU A 291 6.15 2.82 -8.62
CA LEU A 291 7.18 2.49 -9.58
C LEU A 291 8.53 2.92 -9.02
N VAL A 292 9.54 2.09 -9.21
CA VAL A 292 10.87 2.32 -8.66
C VAL A 292 11.94 2.21 -9.74
N ARG A 293 12.91 3.11 -9.67
CA ARG A 293 14.14 3.04 -10.45
C ARG A 293 15.31 3.57 -9.64
N LYS A 294 16.43 2.83 -9.64
CA LYS A 294 17.72 3.33 -9.16
C LYS A 294 18.43 4.04 -10.32
N ILE A 295 18.94 5.24 -10.07
CA ILE A 295 19.75 6.01 -11.01
C ILE A 295 21.11 6.24 -10.37
N GLU A 296 22.16 5.86 -11.11
CA GLU A 296 23.53 6.00 -10.67
C GLU A 296 24.09 7.36 -11.16
N LYS A 297 24.92 7.96 -10.32
CA LYS A 297 25.65 9.18 -10.69
C LYS A 297 26.72 8.83 -11.71
N TYR A 298 26.79 9.60 -12.78
CA TYR A 298 27.86 9.51 -13.80
C TYR A 298 29.10 10.27 -13.39
#